data_e15d048f89ebad4557c5995ce38fd2ad
#
_entry.id   e15d048f89ebad4557c5995ce38fd2ad
#
_cell.length_a   1.000
_cell.length_b   1.000
_cell.length_c   1.000
_cell.angle_alpha   90.00
_cell.angle_beta   90.00
_cell.angle_gamma   90.00
#
_symmetry.space_group_name_H-M   'P 1'
#
loop_
_entity.id
_entity.type
_entity.pdbx_description
1 polymer ?
#
loop_
_entity_poly.entity_id
_entity_poly.type
_entity_poly.pdbx_seq_one_letter_code
_entity_poly.pdbx_strand_id
1 'polypeptide(L)'
;MNNLRLNSNRKIKIAHVITGIGGGAGENTLFTIEGLDKEKYHINLVMGKELKEDISRRIRNKRINFFQIQPFKSRYHFLCDTILLLKLIILFRKGHYDIVHTHMTKPGILGRLAARIAGVPIIIHGLHANALEVSDSKFINIVKIFLEKKISKFTDAYISVSEIVSQKYLEYGIGKKAKYFTIRSGMELNKFTNARKNIDIRQECQEFGINGEDFVIGNVGRLVLSKGHHFLFQAIKRILEIRKNQPIKLLIIGEGKDKEKLSKYAKELNLEKNVIFTGYREDVEKLMALMDIFVLTSLREGLPRVLVQAAAVGIPAIAFNIDGVSEIIKDNYNGFLVIPRNVEQLTNKIIKYMDNKELILLHGQKGREFVQGKWSIDSMVKKTNQIYHDLIEEKITKEMK
;
A
#
# COMPACT_ATOMS: atom_id res chain seq x y z
N MET A 1 -7.97 -18.88 -31.60
CA MET A 1 -6.67 -19.40 -31.17
C MET A 1 -5.63 -18.31 -31.44
N ASN A 2 -5.28 -17.52 -30.41
CA ASN A 2 -4.21 -16.52 -30.55
C ASN A 2 -2.93 -17.19 -30.07
N ASN A 3 -2.18 -17.74 -31.00
CA ASN A 3 -0.85 -18.23 -30.73
C ASN A 3 -0.04 -17.08 -30.14
N LEU A 4 0.61 -17.32 -29.01
CA LEU A 4 1.74 -16.51 -28.56
C LEU A 4 2.74 -16.49 -29.70
N ARG A 5 2.62 -15.53 -30.61
CA ARG A 5 3.60 -15.31 -31.67
C ARG A 5 4.85 -14.70 -31.03
N LEU A 6 5.53 -15.46 -30.22
CA LEU A 6 6.86 -15.14 -29.72
C LEU A 6 7.86 -15.33 -30.87
N ASN A 7 7.75 -14.51 -31.88
CA ASN A 7 8.88 -14.24 -32.72
C ASN A 7 9.97 -13.64 -31.81
N SER A 8 11.16 -14.22 -31.83
CA SER A 8 12.32 -13.86 -31.02
C SER A 8 12.74 -12.38 -31.05
N ASN A 9 12.08 -11.56 -31.88
CA ASN A 9 12.42 -10.17 -32.13
C ASN A 9 11.32 -9.14 -31.75
N ARG A 10 10.16 -9.51 -31.17
CA ARG A 10 9.16 -8.51 -30.75
C ARG A 10 9.10 -8.31 -29.25
N LYS A 11 8.90 -7.07 -28.82
CA LYS A 11 8.65 -6.74 -27.41
C LYS A 11 7.34 -7.35 -26.93
N ILE A 12 7.34 -7.88 -25.71
CA ILE A 12 6.16 -8.42 -25.02
C ILE A 12 5.25 -7.26 -24.63
N LYS A 13 3.98 -7.29 -25.03
CA LYS A 13 3.02 -6.23 -24.75
C LYS A 13 2.29 -6.48 -23.43
N ILE A 14 2.42 -5.57 -22.48
CA ILE A 14 1.81 -5.64 -21.16
C ILE A 14 0.83 -4.49 -20.95
N ALA A 15 -0.39 -4.80 -20.51
CA ALA A 15 -1.33 -3.80 -20.00
C ALA A 15 -1.44 -3.89 -18.47
N HIS A 16 -1.05 -2.83 -17.78
CA HIS A 16 -1.35 -2.65 -16.35
C HIS A 16 -2.66 -1.89 -16.21
N VAL A 17 -3.64 -2.49 -15.52
CA VAL A 17 -4.99 -1.91 -15.36
C VAL A 17 -5.25 -1.56 -13.91
N ILE A 18 -5.47 -0.27 -13.62
CA ILE A 18 -5.65 0.24 -12.26
C ILE A 18 -6.69 1.38 -12.24
N THR A 19 -7.34 1.62 -11.11
CA THR A 19 -8.32 2.73 -11.00
C THR A 19 -7.64 4.11 -11.04
N GLY A 20 -6.46 4.21 -10.45
CA GLY A 20 -5.67 5.45 -10.37
C GLY A 20 -4.39 5.24 -9.58
N ILE A 21 -3.43 6.16 -9.72
CA ILE A 21 -2.07 6.04 -9.17
C ILE A 21 -1.94 6.59 -7.74
N GLY A 22 -3.00 7.12 -7.13
CA GLY A 22 -2.93 7.62 -5.76
C GLY A 22 -2.77 6.52 -4.70
N GLY A 23 -1.89 6.75 -3.72
CA GLY A 23 -1.65 5.85 -2.59
C GLY A 23 -0.76 4.65 -2.91
N GLY A 24 -0.54 3.79 -1.90
CA GLY A 24 0.48 2.74 -1.95
C GLY A 24 0.35 1.74 -3.10
N ALA A 25 -0.86 1.36 -3.50
CA ALA A 25 -1.09 0.48 -4.65
C ALA A 25 -0.69 1.13 -5.98
N GLY A 26 -1.01 2.43 -6.12
CA GLY A 26 -0.65 3.21 -7.31
C GLY A 26 0.85 3.40 -7.45
N GLU A 27 1.53 3.80 -6.36
CA GLU A 27 2.98 3.93 -6.34
C GLU A 27 3.68 2.61 -6.62
N ASN A 28 3.21 1.51 -6.02
CA ASN A 28 3.75 0.18 -6.27
C ASN A 28 3.65 -0.22 -7.75
N THR A 29 2.49 0.06 -8.38
CA THR A 29 2.30 -0.17 -9.81
C THR A 29 3.23 0.70 -10.64
N LEU A 30 3.36 1.99 -10.28
CA LEU A 30 4.22 2.94 -11.00
C LEU A 30 5.69 2.51 -10.96
N PHE A 31 6.23 2.20 -9.77
CA PHE A 31 7.60 1.70 -9.63
C PHE A 31 7.82 0.39 -10.41
N THR A 32 6.84 -0.50 -10.42
CA THR A 32 6.93 -1.74 -11.21
C THR A 32 7.05 -1.43 -12.70
N ILE A 33 6.13 -0.63 -13.25
CA ILE A 33 6.13 -0.34 -14.70
C ILE A 33 7.32 0.49 -15.15
N GLU A 34 7.87 1.35 -14.29
CA GLU A 34 9.06 2.14 -14.56
C GLU A 34 10.34 1.31 -14.56
N GLY A 35 10.45 0.36 -13.64
CA GLY A 35 11.62 -0.48 -13.48
C GLY A 35 11.73 -1.64 -14.48
N LEU A 36 10.63 -2.02 -15.16
CA LEU A 36 10.67 -3.06 -16.19
C LEU A 36 11.46 -2.62 -17.41
N ASP A 37 12.22 -3.57 -17.99
CA ASP A 37 13.06 -3.34 -19.17
C ASP A 37 12.22 -2.96 -20.41
N LYS A 38 12.46 -1.78 -20.95
CA LYS A 38 11.73 -1.24 -22.12
C LYS A 38 12.20 -1.83 -23.44
N GLU A 39 13.33 -2.52 -23.46
CA GLU A 39 13.78 -3.26 -24.64
C GLU A 39 13.04 -4.59 -24.75
N LYS A 40 12.69 -5.21 -23.62
CA LYS A 40 11.89 -6.44 -23.56
C LYS A 40 10.38 -6.18 -23.63
N TYR A 41 9.90 -5.11 -23.00
CA TYR A 41 8.48 -4.89 -22.76
C TYR A 41 7.96 -3.60 -23.40
N HIS A 42 6.81 -3.71 -24.05
CA HIS A 42 5.97 -2.59 -24.44
C HIS A 42 4.86 -2.41 -23.40
N ILE A 43 4.98 -1.39 -22.56
CA ILE A 43 4.15 -1.24 -21.36
C ILE A 43 3.07 -0.19 -21.59
N ASN A 44 1.84 -0.56 -21.33
CA ASN A 44 0.68 0.30 -21.36
C ASN A 44 0.03 0.38 -19.97
N LEU A 45 -0.16 1.61 -19.48
CA LEU A 45 -0.92 1.90 -18.28
C LEU A 45 -2.33 2.29 -18.66
N VAL A 46 -3.31 1.52 -18.16
CA VAL A 46 -4.74 1.72 -18.42
C VAL A 46 -5.42 2.13 -17.13
N MET A 47 -6.01 3.31 -17.06
CA MET A 47 -6.70 3.77 -15.86
C MET A 47 -7.87 4.73 -16.14
N GLY A 48 -8.70 4.94 -15.12
CA GLY A 48 -9.90 5.75 -15.25
C GLY A 48 -9.72 7.23 -14.88
N LYS A 49 -8.71 7.55 -14.09
CA LYS A 49 -8.43 8.92 -13.65
C LYS A 49 -7.41 9.60 -14.56
N GLU A 50 -7.52 10.90 -14.65
CA GLU A 50 -6.48 11.72 -15.25
C GLU A 50 -5.18 11.61 -14.44
N LEU A 51 -4.07 11.71 -15.15
CA LEU A 51 -2.77 11.79 -14.52
C LEU A 51 -2.48 13.25 -14.14
N LYS A 52 -1.93 13.45 -12.97
CA LYS A 52 -1.29 14.72 -12.63
C LYS A 52 -0.13 14.95 -13.58
N GLU A 53 0.20 16.21 -13.85
CA GLU A 53 1.20 16.57 -14.85
C GLU A 53 2.59 15.98 -14.56
N ASP A 54 3.02 16.02 -13.29
CA ASP A 54 4.27 15.44 -12.84
C ASP A 54 4.37 13.93 -13.16
N ILE A 55 3.32 13.17 -12.85
CA ILE A 55 3.23 11.73 -13.14
C ILE A 55 3.15 11.49 -14.66
N SER A 56 2.41 12.33 -15.39
CA SER A 56 2.31 12.24 -16.85
C SER A 56 3.67 12.44 -17.50
N ARG A 57 4.45 13.43 -17.04
CA ARG A 57 5.83 13.68 -17.50
C ARG A 57 6.74 12.51 -17.17
N ARG A 58 6.68 11.98 -15.96
CA ARG A 58 7.46 10.84 -15.49
C ARG A 58 7.19 9.58 -16.34
N ILE A 59 5.93 9.26 -16.61
CA ILE A 59 5.52 8.12 -17.45
C ILE A 59 6.04 8.28 -18.89
N ARG A 60 5.91 9.47 -19.50
CA ARG A 60 6.42 9.73 -20.85
C ARG A 60 7.93 9.55 -20.95
N ASN A 61 8.68 10.09 -20.00
CA ASN A 61 10.14 9.95 -19.95
C ASN A 61 10.61 8.48 -19.86
N LYS A 62 9.76 7.60 -19.30
CA LYS A 62 10.03 6.15 -19.19
C LYS A 62 9.44 5.33 -20.35
N ARG A 63 9.00 5.96 -21.45
CA ARG A 63 8.42 5.29 -22.64
C ARG A 63 7.26 4.35 -22.27
N ILE A 64 6.37 4.79 -21.38
CA ILE A 64 5.17 4.08 -20.98
C ILE A 64 3.97 4.75 -21.65
N ASN A 65 3.17 4.00 -22.39
CA ASN A 65 1.95 4.50 -22.98
C ASN A 65 0.83 4.58 -21.94
N PHE A 66 0.00 5.60 -22.05
CA PHE A 66 -1.12 5.82 -21.15
C PHE A 66 -2.44 5.81 -21.90
N PHE A 67 -3.41 5.05 -21.37
CA PHE A 67 -4.77 4.99 -21.89
C PHE A 67 -5.75 5.35 -20.77
N GLN A 68 -6.45 6.46 -20.96
CA GLN A 68 -7.54 6.83 -20.07
C GLN A 68 -8.86 6.25 -20.57
N ILE A 69 -9.57 5.50 -19.71
CA ILE A 69 -10.85 4.90 -20.04
C ILE A 69 -11.93 5.39 -19.08
N GLN A 70 -12.94 6.05 -19.62
CA GLN A 70 -14.15 6.46 -18.90
C GLN A 70 -15.34 5.61 -19.34
N PRO A 71 -16.33 5.32 -18.45
CA PRO A 71 -16.46 5.74 -17.05
C PRO A 71 -15.84 4.73 -16.07
N PHE A 72 -14.75 5.13 -15.41
CA PHE A 72 -14.08 4.29 -14.42
C PHE A 72 -14.45 4.76 -12.99
N LYS A 73 -15.71 4.60 -12.59
CA LYS A 73 -16.19 5.02 -11.27
C LYS A 73 -15.67 4.09 -10.17
N SER A 74 -15.37 4.64 -9.00
CA SER A 74 -14.91 3.86 -7.84
C SER A 74 -16.00 2.95 -7.24
N ARG A 75 -17.27 3.37 -7.29
CA ARG A 75 -18.43 2.56 -6.88
C ARG A 75 -18.91 1.68 -8.03
N TYR A 76 -19.48 0.52 -7.71
CA TYR A 76 -20.12 -0.34 -8.71
C TYR A 76 -21.36 0.34 -9.26
N HIS A 77 -21.50 0.32 -10.60
CA HIS A 77 -22.64 0.88 -11.31
C HIS A 77 -22.85 0.10 -12.60
N PHE A 78 -23.93 -0.64 -12.68
CA PHE A 78 -24.15 -1.64 -13.73
C PHE A 78 -23.86 -1.15 -15.16
N LEU A 79 -24.49 -0.06 -15.59
CA LEU A 79 -24.30 0.50 -16.95
C LEU A 79 -22.85 0.96 -17.18
N CYS A 80 -22.27 1.70 -16.22
CA CYS A 80 -20.89 2.18 -16.35
C CYS A 80 -19.90 1.01 -16.40
N ASP A 81 -20.13 -0.03 -15.61
CA ASP A 81 -19.26 -1.18 -15.52
C ASP A 81 -19.36 -2.07 -16.78
N THR A 82 -20.55 -2.18 -17.38
CA THR A 82 -20.75 -2.84 -18.68
C THR A 82 -20.02 -2.09 -19.80
N ILE A 83 -20.17 -0.75 -19.86
CA ILE A 83 -19.47 0.08 -20.86
C ILE A 83 -17.95 -0.04 -20.68
N LEU A 84 -17.47 0.01 -19.43
CA LEU A 84 -16.05 -0.17 -19.13
C LEU A 84 -15.54 -1.54 -19.57
N LEU A 85 -16.28 -2.60 -19.30
CA LEU A 85 -15.95 -3.96 -19.71
C LEU A 85 -15.81 -4.05 -21.23
N LEU A 86 -16.78 -3.53 -22.00
CA LEU A 86 -16.74 -3.52 -23.46
C LEU A 86 -15.54 -2.73 -24.00
N LYS A 87 -15.26 -1.55 -23.43
CA LYS A 87 -14.08 -0.74 -23.82
C LYS A 87 -12.76 -1.48 -23.55
N LEU A 88 -12.64 -2.17 -22.41
CA LEU A 88 -11.47 -2.99 -22.09
C LEU A 88 -11.31 -4.17 -23.06
N ILE A 89 -12.40 -4.87 -23.41
CA ILE A 89 -12.38 -5.96 -24.41
C ILE A 89 -11.86 -5.45 -25.75
N ILE A 90 -12.40 -4.31 -26.22
CA ILE A 90 -11.98 -3.70 -27.49
C ILE A 90 -10.50 -3.30 -27.43
N LEU A 91 -10.06 -2.65 -26.33
CA LEU A 91 -8.68 -2.26 -26.14
C LEU A 91 -7.74 -3.46 -26.17
N PHE A 92 -8.08 -4.54 -25.47
CA PHE A 92 -7.23 -5.72 -25.40
C PHE A 92 -7.18 -6.49 -26.72
N ARG A 93 -8.30 -6.60 -27.45
CA ARG A 93 -8.31 -7.21 -28.79
C ARG A 93 -7.48 -6.42 -29.79
N LYS A 94 -7.67 -5.08 -29.87
CA LYS A 94 -6.89 -4.21 -30.79
C LYS A 94 -5.42 -4.11 -30.41
N GLY A 95 -5.10 -4.15 -29.11
CA GLY A 95 -3.75 -4.02 -28.62
C GLY A 95 -2.91 -5.30 -28.75
N HIS A 96 -3.54 -6.48 -28.93
CA HIS A 96 -2.86 -7.78 -28.95
C HIS A 96 -1.88 -7.95 -27.79
N TYR A 97 -2.38 -7.78 -26.56
CA TYR A 97 -1.57 -7.91 -25.35
C TYR A 97 -1.21 -9.36 -25.05
N ASP A 98 0.02 -9.59 -24.63
CA ASP A 98 0.52 -10.89 -24.16
C ASP A 98 0.20 -11.09 -22.68
N ILE A 99 0.28 -10.00 -21.91
CA ILE A 99 0.02 -9.99 -20.46
C ILE A 99 -0.98 -8.88 -20.11
N VAL A 100 -1.99 -9.20 -19.33
CA VAL A 100 -2.82 -8.21 -18.62
C VAL A 100 -2.60 -8.38 -17.12
N HIS A 101 -2.02 -7.36 -16.48
CA HIS A 101 -1.79 -7.30 -15.04
C HIS A 101 -2.74 -6.28 -14.41
N THR A 102 -3.74 -6.76 -13.71
CA THR A 102 -4.77 -5.93 -13.08
C THR A 102 -4.45 -5.63 -11.62
N HIS A 103 -4.83 -4.45 -11.12
CA HIS A 103 -4.60 -4.03 -9.75
C HIS A 103 -5.90 -3.53 -9.12
N MET A 104 -6.09 -3.72 -7.81
CA MET A 104 -7.29 -3.35 -7.05
C MET A 104 -8.54 -4.15 -7.46
N THR A 105 -9.65 -4.01 -6.68
CA THR A 105 -10.83 -4.88 -6.80
C THR A 105 -11.57 -4.73 -8.13
N LYS A 106 -12.00 -3.51 -8.46
CA LYS A 106 -12.86 -3.28 -9.65
C LYS A 106 -12.11 -3.51 -10.97
N PRO A 107 -10.92 -2.90 -11.19
CA PRO A 107 -10.10 -3.24 -12.35
C PRO A 107 -9.71 -4.72 -12.36
N GLY A 108 -9.53 -5.31 -11.16
CA GLY A 108 -9.24 -6.73 -11.00
C GLY A 108 -10.33 -7.63 -11.60
N ILE A 109 -11.59 -7.39 -11.25
CA ILE A 109 -12.72 -8.19 -11.75
C ILE A 109 -12.96 -7.91 -13.24
N LEU A 110 -13.19 -6.65 -13.61
CA LEU A 110 -13.56 -6.30 -14.99
C LEU A 110 -12.41 -6.49 -15.97
N GLY A 111 -11.18 -6.14 -15.57
CA GLY A 111 -10.00 -6.28 -16.42
C GLY A 111 -9.65 -7.73 -16.70
N ARG A 112 -9.70 -8.62 -15.70
CA ARG A 112 -9.46 -10.05 -15.91
C ARG A 112 -10.55 -10.69 -16.79
N LEU A 113 -11.82 -10.33 -16.56
CA LEU A 113 -12.92 -10.80 -17.40
C LEU A 113 -12.76 -10.32 -18.85
N ALA A 114 -12.44 -9.04 -19.05
CA ALA A 114 -12.17 -8.48 -20.37
C ALA A 114 -10.98 -9.16 -21.06
N ALA A 115 -9.90 -9.40 -20.33
CA ALA A 115 -8.71 -10.09 -20.85
C ALA A 115 -9.05 -11.53 -21.30
N ARG A 116 -9.85 -12.26 -20.50
CA ARG A 116 -10.31 -13.61 -20.87
C ARG A 116 -11.13 -13.61 -22.14
N ILE A 117 -12.11 -12.68 -22.26
CA ILE A 117 -12.97 -12.55 -23.45
C ILE A 117 -12.18 -12.09 -24.67
N ALA A 118 -11.15 -11.26 -24.47
CA ALA A 118 -10.27 -10.80 -25.55
C ALA A 118 -9.25 -11.85 -25.99
N GLY A 119 -9.10 -12.96 -25.28
CA GLY A 119 -8.14 -14.02 -25.59
C GLY A 119 -6.71 -13.69 -25.19
N VAL A 120 -6.50 -12.85 -24.16
CA VAL A 120 -5.15 -12.52 -23.65
C VAL A 120 -4.54 -13.79 -23.03
N PRO A 121 -3.30 -14.17 -23.43
CA PRO A 121 -2.69 -15.42 -23.01
C PRO A 121 -2.39 -15.53 -21.53
N ILE A 122 -1.91 -14.42 -20.90
CA ILE A 122 -1.47 -14.38 -19.51
C ILE A 122 -2.24 -13.31 -18.73
N ILE A 123 -2.93 -13.74 -17.68
CA ILE A 123 -3.77 -12.88 -16.85
C ILE A 123 -3.27 -12.91 -15.40
N ILE A 124 -2.80 -11.76 -14.92
CA ILE A 124 -2.21 -11.59 -13.58
C ILE A 124 -3.04 -10.62 -12.75
N HIS A 125 -3.12 -10.86 -11.44
CA HIS A 125 -3.79 -9.95 -10.53
C HIS A 125 -2.92 -9.56 -9.34
N GLY A 126 -2.71 -8.24 -9.15
CA GLY A 126 -2.00 -7.64 -8.02
C GLY A 126 -2.90 -7.41 -6.82
N LEU A 127 -2.58 -8.06 -5.70
CA LEU A 127 -3.29 -7.95 -4.42
C LEU A 127 -2.54 -6.97 -3.51
N HIS A 128 -3.07 -5.76 -3.34
CA HIS A 128 -2.46 -4.70 -2.54
C HIS A 128 -3.03 -4.58 -1.13
N ALA A 129 -4.17 -5.22 -0.86
CA ALA A 129 -4.84 -5.32 0.44
C ALA A 129 -5.89 -6.43 0.41
N ASN A 130 -6.39 -6.82 1.59
CA ASN A 130 -7.60 -7.65 1.66
C ASN A 130 -8.81 -6.80 1.23
N ALA A 131 -9.30 -7.06 0.02
CA ALA A 131 -10.43 -6.34 -0.57
C ALA A 131 -11.76 -7.09 -0.44
N LEU A 132 -11.76 -8.31 0.11
CA LEU A 132 -12.93 -9.19 0.14
C LEU A 132 -13.97 -8.74 1.19
N GLU A 133 -13.51 -8.22 2.32
CA GLU A 133 -14.33 -7.83 3.48
C GLU A 133 -14.42 -6.31 3.69
N VAL A 134 -14.27 -5.53 2.63
CA VAL A 134 -14.19 -4.05 2.74
C VAL A 134 -15.57 -3.39 2.85
N SER A 135 -16.65 -4.06 2.42
CA SER A 135 -18.00 -3.52 2.48
C SER A 135 -18.66 -3.80 3.82
N ASP A 136 -19.38 -2.83 4.37
CA ASP A 136 -20.23 -3.02 5.54
C ASP A 136 -21.42 -3.97 5.23
N SER A 137 -21.77 -4.13 3.94
CA SER A 137 -22.77 -5.08 3.48
C SER A 137 -22.18 -6.48 3.30
N LYS A 138 -22.62 -7.43 4.12
CA LYS A 138 -22.26 -8.85 4.00
C LYS A 138 -22.59 -9.42 2.61
N PHE A 139 -23.72 -9.01 2.03
CA PHE A 139 -24.15 -9.45 0.69
C PHE A 139 -23.15 -9.03 -0.39
N ILE A 140 -22.68 -7.78 -0.37
CA ILE A 140 -21.68 -7.30 -1.33
C ILE A 140 -20.37 -8.10 -1.20
N ASN A 141 -19.95 -8.43 0.01
CA ASN A 141 -18.74 -9.23 0.24
C ASN A 141 -18.92 -10.66 -0.30
N ILE A 142 -20.09 -11.30 -0.10
CA ILE A 142 -20.41 -12.63 -0.67
C ILE A 142 -20.33 -12.59 -2.19
N VAL A 143 -20.97 -11.61 -2.84
CA VAL A 143 -20.93 -11.46 -4.30
C VAL A 143 -19.50 -11.28 -4.81
N LYS A 144 -18.69 -10.46 -4.15
CA LYS A 144 -17.27 -10.29 -4.51
C LYS A 144 -16.50 -11.61 -4.42
N ILE A 145 -16.64 -12.34 -3.31
CA ILE A 145 -15.98 -13.63 -3.11
C ILE A 145 -16.40 -14.63 -4.20
N PHE A 146 -17.69 -14.68 -4.51
CA PHE A 146 -18.20 -15.54 -5.57
C PHE A 146 -17.59 -15.19 -6.93
N LEU A 147 -17.57 -13.91 -7.31
CA LEU A 147 -16.96 -13.45 -8.56
C LEU A 147 -15.45 -13.75 -8.60
N GLU A 148 -14.73 -13.49 -7.52
CA GLU A 148 -13.30 -13.80 -7.42
C GLU A 148 -13.02 -15.30 -7.59
N LYS A 149 -13.85 -16.20 -6.99
CA LYS A 149 -13.75 -17.65 -7.20
C LYS A 149 -13.95 -18.05 -8.66
N LYS A 150 -14.91 -17.45 -9.36
CA LYS A 150 -15.15 -17.74 -10.79
C LYS A 150 -13.99 -17.26 -11.66
N ILE A 151 -13.51 -16.05 -11.42
CA ILE A 151 -12.45 -15.41 -12.19
C ILE A 151 -11.09 -16.07 -11.91
N SER A 152 -10.87 -16.62 -10.72
CA SER A 152 -9.63 -17.30 -10.35
C SER A 152 -9.31 -18.51 -11.24
N LYS A 153 -10.34 -19.12 -11.88
CA LYS A 153 -10.16 -20.25 -12.78
C LYS A 153 -9.28 -19.93 -13.99
N PHE A 154 -9.36 -18.70 -14.49
CA PHE A 154 -8.57 -18.23 -15.63
C PHE A 154 -7.54 -17.14 -15.27
N THR A 155 -7.30 -16.90 -13.99
CA THR A 155 -6.18 -16.08 -13.52
C THR A 155 -4.94 -16.97 -13.44
N ASP A 156 -3.85 -16.60 -14.12
CA ASP A 156 -2.62 -17.38 -14.16
C ASP A 156 -1.78 -17.18 -12.90
N ALA A 157 -1.67 -15.94 -12.42
CA ALA A 157 -0.95 -15.63 -11.18
C ALA A 157 -1.59 -14.52 -10.35
N TYR A 158 -1.37 -14.60 -9.03
CA TYR A 158 -1.65 -13.55 -8.06
C TYR A 158 -0.33 -13.04 -7.49
N ILE A 159 -0.08 -11.73 -7.61
CA ILE A 159 1.08 -11.07 -6.98
C ILE A 159 0.58 -10.30 -5.77
N SER A 160 0.87 -10.80 -4.58
CA SER A 160 0.43 -10.22 -3.32
C SER A 160 1.55 -9.45 -2.64
N VAL A 161 1.23 -8.31 -2.03
CA VAL A 161 2.19 -7.51 -1.26
C VAL A 161 2.55 -8.12 0.09
N SER A 162 1.74 -9.07 0.59
CA SER A 162 1.95 -9.76 1.86
C SER A 162 1.45 -11.21 1.82
N GLU A 163 2.03 -12.07 2.64
CA GLU A 163 1.62 -13.49 2.76
C GLU A 163 0.22 -13.60 3.36
N ILE A 164 -0.10 -12.77 4.35
CA ILE A 164 -1.39 -12.78 5.02
C ILE A 164 -2.53 -12.46 4.04
N VAL A 165 -2.33 -11.52 3.11
CA VAL A 165 -3.33 -11.24 2.06
C VAL A 165 -3.52 -12.45 1.15
N SER A 166 -2.45 -13.16 0.76
CA SER A 166 -2.54 -14.40 -0.02
C SER A 166 -3.31 -15.49 0.73
N GLN A 167 -2.99 -15.69 2.02
CA GLN A 167 -3.65 -16.68 2.86
C GLN A 167 -5.15 -16.43 2.98
N LYS A 168 -5.59 -15.19 3.22
CA LYS A 168 -7.00 -14.81 3.27
C LYS A 168 -7.75 -15.14 1.98
N TYR A 169 -7.15 -14.89 0.81
CA TYR A 169 -7.77 -15.28 -0.47
C TYR A 169 -7.89 -16.80 -0.60
N LEU A 170 -6.86 -17.55 -0.18
CA LEU A 170 -6.87 -19.02 -0.19
C LEU A 170 -7.90 -19.60 0.78
N GLU A 171 -8.07 -19.03 1.97
CA GLU A 171 -9.11 -19.43 2.94
C GLU A 171 -10.52 -19.29 2.37
N TYR A 172 -10.76 -18.28 1.53
CA TYR A 172 -12.01 -18.15 0.77
C TYR A 172 -12.09 -19.09 -0.43
N GLY A 173 -11.10 -19.94 -0.69
CA GLY A 173 -11.07 -20.85 -1.84
C GLY A 173 -10.93 -20.14 -3.19
N ILE A 174 -10.23 -19.00 -3.21
CA ILE A 174 -9.94 -18.24 -4.42
C ILE A 174 -8.59 -18.70 -4.97
N GLY A 175 -8.60 -19.38 -6.12
CA GLY A 175 -7.38 -19.89 -6.77
C GLY A 175 -6.74 -21.08 -6.03
N LYS A 176 -5.48 -21.37 -6.39
CA LYS A 176 -4.65 -22.43 -5.79
C LYS A 176 -3.34 -21.81 -5.28
N LYS A 177 -2.75 -22.38 -4.23
CA LYS A 177 -1.50 -21.89 -3.61
C LYS A 177 -0.37 -21.70 -4.63
N ALA A 178 -0.21 -22.61 -5.58
CA ALA A 178 0.80 -22.52 -6.62
C ALA A 178 0.73 -21.29 -7.54
N LYS A 179 -0.41 -20.56 -7.53
CA LYS A 179 -0.60 -19.33 -8.31
C LYS A 179 -0.29 -18.06 -7.51
N TYR A 180 0.04 -18.16 -6.23
CA TYR A 180 0.28 -17.00 -5.36
C TYR A 180 1.76 -16.75 -5.15
N PHE A 181 2.17 -15.53 -5.45
CA PHE A 181 3.55 -15.05 -5.28
C PHE A 181 3.54 -13.82 -4.38
N THR A 182 4.32 -13.87 -3.30
CA THR A 182 4.45 -12.72 -2.40
C THR A 182 5.63 -11.86 -2.84
N ILE A 183 5.33 -10.66 -3.32
CA ILE A 183 6.31 -9.62 -3.66
C ILE A 183 6.02 -8.37 -2.85
N ARG A 184 6.88 -8.09 -1.88
CA ARG A 184 6.75 -6.89 -1.05
C ARG A 184 6.87 -5.62 -1.87
N SER A 185 6.08 -4.60 -1.54
CA SER A 185 6.11 -3.30 -2.23
C SER A 185 7.48 -2.65 -2.15
N GLY A 186 8.03 -2.29 -3.30
CA GLY A 186 9.26 -1.49 -3.38
C GLY A 186 9.06 -0.06 -2.90
N MET A 187 10.07 0.51 -2.26
CA MET A 187 10.05 1.87 -1.72
C MET A 187 11.40 2.56 -1.88
N GLU A 188 11.37 3.89 -2.05
CA GLU A 188 12.56 4.74 -2.03
C GLU A 188 12.97 4.99 -0.56
N LEU A 189 13.66 4.01 0.04
CA LEU A 189 14.02 4.08 1.45
C LEU A 189 15.22 4.98 1.75
N ASN A 190 16.05 5.32 0.77
CA ASN A 190 17.26 6.10 0.98
C ASN A 190 17.00 7.47 1.64
N LYS A 191 15.91 8.15 1.25
CA LYS A 191 15.53 9.41 1.87
C LYS A 191 15.13 9.26 3.34
N PHE A 192 14.49 8.14 3.70
CA PHE A 192 14.15 7.84 5.10
C PHE A 192 15.36 7.42 5.92
N THR A 193 16.24 6.57 5.38
CA THR A 193 17.44 6.11 6.06
C THR A 193 18.39 7.28 6.41
N ASN A 194 18.42 8.30 5.58
CA ASN A 194 19.27 9.48 5.76
C ASN A 194 18.52 10.69 6.35
N ALA A 195 17.24 10.57 6.69
CA ALA A 195 16.40 11.69 7.09
C ALA A 195 17.02 12.51 8.22
N ARG A 196 17.41 11.86 9.32
CA ARG A 196 18.02 12.55 10.49
C ARG A 196 19.37 13.23 10.22
N LYS A 197 20.06 12.83 9.14
CA LYS A 197 21.34 13.44 8.74
C LYS A 197 21.15 14.68 7.87
N ASN A 198 20.01 14.75 7.18
CA ASN A 198 19.76 15.73 6.12
C ASN A 198 18.89 16.92 6.58
N ILE A 199 18.55 17.00 7.87
CA ILE A 199 17.70 18.06 8.42
C ILE A 199 18.32 18.68 9.67
N ASP A 200 18.02 19.95 9.89
CA ASP A 200 18.19 20.59 11.21
C ASP A 200 16.95 20.28 12.05
N ILE A 201 17.07 19.28 12.93
CA ILE A 201 15.98 18.83 13.80
C ILE A 201 15.42 19.97 14.65
N ARG A 202 16.27 20.89 15.11
CA ARG A 202 15.85 22.01 15.98
C ARG A 202 14.97 22.99 15.21
N GLN A 203 15.38 23.35 14.00
CA GLN A 203 14.63 24.23 13.12
C GLN A 203 13.26 23.62 12.74
N GLU A 204 13.25 22.37 12.33
CA GLU A 204 12.01 21.67 11.97
C GLU A 204 11.07 21.53 13.18
N CYS A 205 11.58 21.24 14.39
CA CYS A 205 10.77 21.19 15.61
C CYS A 205 10.11 22.55 15.90
N GLN A 206 10.83 23.65 15.71
CA GLN A 206 10.29 25.01 15.95
C GLN A 206 9.10 25.31 15.03
N GLU A 207 9.13 24.87 13.75
CA GLU A 207 8.02 25.05 12.81
C GLU A 207 6.70 24.49 13.36
N PHE A 208 6.76 23.39 14.12
CA PHE A 208 5.59 22.72 14.69
C PHE A 208 5.35 23.00 16.18
N GLY A 209 6.10 23.94 16.79
CA GLY A 209 5.98 24.24 18.22
C GLY A 209 6.33 23.03 19.10
N ILE A 210 7.27 22.20 18.66
CA ILE A 210 7.81 21.06 19.39
C ILE A 210 9.06 21.52 20.14
N ASN A 211 9.09 21.31 21.46
CA ASN A 211 10.22 21.66 22.31
C ASN A 211 11.12 20.45 22.58
N GLY A 212 12.35 20.68 23.00
CA GLY A 212 13.33 19.61 23.22
C GLY A 212 12.96 18.58 24.31
N GLU A 213 11.98 18.90 25.18
CA GLU A 213 11.48 18.00 26.22
C GLU A 213 10.24 17.22 25.80
N ASP A 214 9.61 17.61 24.67
CA ASP A 214 8.42 16.94 24.19
C ASP A 214 8.70 15.51 23.73
N PHE A 215 7.89 14.57 24.18
CA PHE A 215 7.87 13.22 23.62
C PHE A 215 7.00 13.21 22.37
N VAL A 216 7.61 12.99 21.23
CA VAL A 216 6.96 13.13 19.92
C VAL A 216 6.44 11.78 19.41
N ILE A 217 5.13 11.65 19.35
CA ILE A 217 4.44 10.51 18.77
C ILE A 217 4.01 10.86 17.35
N GLY A 218 4.33 10.04 16.36
CA GLY A 218 3.95 10.27 14.98
C GLY A 218 2.91 9.30 14.44
N ASN A 219 2.08 9.80 13.54
CA ASN A 219 1.18 9.00 12.71
C ASN A 219 1.13 9.58 11.30
N VAL A 220 1.22 8.73 10.29
CA VAL A 220 1.15 9.13 8.87
C VAL A 220 0.06 8.33 8.17
N GLY A 221 -0.89 9.03 7.56
CA GLY A 221 -1.94 8.37 6.81
C GLY A 221 -3.11 9.27 6.44
N ARG A 222 -4.02 8.72 5.64
CA ARG A 222 -5.26 9.45 5.30
C ARG A 222 -6.14 9.64 6.54
N LEU A 223 -6.69 10.82 6.70
CA LEU A 223 -7.62 11.12 7.79
C LEU A 223 -9.02 10.57 7.47
N VAL A 224 -9.16 9.26 7.71
CA VAL A 224 -10.42 8.51 7.55
C VAL A 224 -10.61 7.56 8.74
N LEU A 225 -11.86 7.27 9.11
CA LEU A 225 -12.20 6.47 10.30
C LEU A 225 -11.48 5.12 10.36
N SER A 226 -11.27 4.46 9.22
CA SER A 226 -10.58 3.16 9.17
C SER A 226 -9.10 3.22 9.60
N LYS A 227 -8.50 4.40 9.70
CA LYS A 227 -7.13 4.61 10.21
C LYS A 227 -7.06 4.72 11.73
N GLY A 228 -8.23 4.79 12.42
CA GLY A 228 -8.34 4.64 13.86
C GLY A 228 -7.68 5.72 14.72
N HIS A 229 -7.46 6.93 14.19
CA HIS A 229 -6.80 8.03 14.92
C HIS A 229 -7.46 8.32 16.28
N HIS A 230 -8.77 8.10 16.40
CA HIS A 230 -9.50 8.29 17.65
C HIS A 230 -9.00 7.38 18.79
N PHE A 231 -8.52 6.15 18.49
CA PHE A 231 -7.93 5.28 19.50
C PHE A 231 -6.61 5.86 20.03
N LEU A 232 -5.83 6.48 19.15
CA LEU A 232 -4.59 7.14 19.54
C LEU A 232 -4.86 8.37 20.41
N PHE A 233 -5.88 9.17 20.09
CA PHE A 233 -6.29 10.32 20.91
C PHE A 233 -6.74 9.85 22.30
N GLN A 234 -7.53 8.78 22.39
CA GLN A 234 -7.94 8.19 23.67
C GLN A 234 -6.73 7.71 24.50
N ALA A 235 -5.73 7.09 23.85
CA ALA A 235 -4.53 6.66 24.54
C ALA A 235 -3.73 7.84 25.11
N ILE A 236 -3.56 8.93 24.34
CA ILE A 236 -2.88 10.13 24.83
C ILE A 236 -3.65 10.80 25.96
N LYS A 237 -4.98 10.89 25.87
CA LYS A 237 -5.82 11.41 26.96
C LYS A 237 -5.58 10.62 28.25
N ARG A 238 -5.57 9.28 28.17
CA ARG A 238 -5.29 8.42 29.34
C ARG A 238 -3.89 8.63 29.91
N ILE A 239 -2.88 8.82 29.05
CA ILE A 239 -1.52 9.10 29.52
C ILE A 239 -1.49 10.40 30.31
N LEU A 240 -2.13 11.47 29.81
CA LEU A 240 -2.18 12.77 30.49
C LEU A 240 -2.98 12.74 31.79
N GLU A 241 -3.96 11.83 31.92
CA GLU A 241 -4.68 11.60 33.19
C GLU A 241 -3.80 10.87 34.22
N ILE A 242 -3.00 9.89 33.78
CA ILE A 242 -2.07 9.14 34.64
C ILE A 242 -0.85 10.00 35.02
N ARG A 243 -0.34 10.80 34.06
CA ARG A 243 0.88 11.60 34.17
C ARG A 243 0.56 13.06 33.86
N LYS A 244 0.16 13.79 34.88
CA LYS A 244 -0.13 15.23 34.74
C LYS A 244 1.11 15.97 34.23
N ASN A 245 0.89 16.91 33.30
CA ASN A 245 1.92 17.78 32.70
C ASN A 245 3.03 17.05 31.93
N GLN A 246 2.81 15.81 31.48
CA GLN A 246 3.76 15.13 30.61
C GLN A 246 3.84 15.88 29.27
N PRO A 247 5.02 16.34 28.84
CA PRO A 247 5.17 17.02 27.55
C PRO A 247 5.07 16.00 26.41
N ILE A 248 3.90 15.94 25.76
CA ILE A 248 3.61 15.04 24.64
C ILE A 248 3.12 15.86 23.46
N LYS A 249 3.67 15.59 22.28
CA LYS A 249 3.16 16.06 20.99
C LYS A 249 2.77 14.86 20.12
N LEU A 250 1.63 14.96 19.48
CA LEU A 250 1.15 14.00 18.48
C LEU A 250 1.16 14.65 17.12
N LEU A 251 2.07 14.23 16.27
CA LEU A 251 2.22 14.73 14.91
C LEU A 251 1.40 13.85 13.94
N ILE A 252 0.31 14.40 13.40
CA ILE A 252 -0.59 13.73 12.45
C ILE A 252 -0.32 14.26 11.05
N ILE A 253 0.29 13.43 10.20
CA ILE A 253 0.67 13.78 8.83
C ILE A 253 -0.31 13.17 7.84
N GLY A 254 -0.98 14.01 7.08
CA GLY A 254 -1.91 13.60 6.02
C GLY A 254 -3.21 14.38 6.00
N GLU A 255 -4.02 14.05 5.02
CA GLU A 255 -5.34 14.66 4.80
C GLU A 255 -6.42 13.61 4.61
N GLY A 256 -7.68 14.03 4.71
CA GLY A 256 -8.82 13.16 4.46
C GLY A 256 -10.14 13.77 4.89
N LYS A 257 -11.21 13.13 4.45
CA LYS A 257 -12.59 13.61 4.64
C LYS A 257 -13.04 13.73 6.10
N ASP A 258 -12.37 13.04 7.02
CA ASP A 258 -12.72 13.03 8.45
C ASP A 258 -11.84 13.98 9.29
N LYS A 259 -11.02 14.87 8.65
CA LYS A 259 -10.14 15.83 9.34
C LYS A 259 -10.90 16.68 10.36
N GLU A 260 -12.00 17.31 9.94
CA GLU A 260 -12.81 18.17 10.83
C GLU A 260 -13.37 17.40 12.02
N LYS A 261 -13.86 16.17 11.79
CA LYS A 261 -14.37 15.30 12.86
C LYS A 261 -13.28 14.93 13.86
N LEU A 262 -12.08 14.63 13.37
CA LEU A 262 -10.93 14.30 14.21
C LEU A 262 -10.45 15.53 15.00
N SER A 263 -10.41 16.71 14.37
CA SER A 263 -10.07 17.95 15.06
C SER A 263 -11.06 18.29 16.18
N LYS A 264 -12.37 18.15 15.90
CA LYS A 264 -13.42 18.33 16.91
C LYS A 264 -13.26 17.32 18.06
N TYR A 265 -13.00 16.06 17.76
CA TYR A 265 -12.80 15.02 18.76
C TYR A 265 -11.55 15.26 19.63
N ALA A 266 -10.44 15.72 19.04
CA ALA A 266 -9.26 16.13 19.80
C ALA A 266 -9.59 17.26 20.80
N LYS A 267 -10.42 18.25 20.38
CA LYS A 267 -10.90 19.34 21.24
C LYS A 267 -11.80 18.83 22.38
N GLU A 268 -12.72 17.92 22.10
CA GLU A 268 -13.59 17.29 23.11
C GLU A 268 -12.77 16.55 24.19
N LEU A 269 -11.58 16.05 23.83
CA LEU A 269 -10.64 15.40 24.75
C LEU A 269 -9.66 16.38 25.43
N ASN A 270 -9.74 17.68 25.16
CA ASN A 270 -8.79 18.73 25.60
C ASN A 270 -7.34 18.44 25.15
N LEU A 271 -7.15 18.01 23.89
CA LEU A 271 -5.87 17.68 23.30
C LEU A 271 -5.34 18.70 22.28
N GLU A 272 -5.96 19.91 22.18
CA GLU A 272 -5.59 20.90 21.16
C GLU A 272 -4.12 21.33 21.24
N LYS A 273 -3.56 21.37 22.45
CA LYS A 273 -2.14 21.72 22.67
C LYS A 273 -1.18 20.55 22.36
N ASN A 274 -1.71 19.33 22.25
CA ASN A 274 -0.94 18.12 22.04
C ASN A 274 -0.96 17.66 20.59
N VAL A 275 -2.08 17.81 19.87
CA VAL A 275 -2.27 17.25 18.52
C VAL A 275 -1.97 18.30 17.45
N ILE A 276 -1.03 17.99 16.58
CA ILE A 276 -0.58 18.83 15.48
C ILE A 276 -0.98 18.15 14.17
N PHE A 277 -1.91 18.77 13.44
CA PHE A 277 -2.31 18.33 12.09
C PHE A 277 -1.50 19.09 11.05
N THR A 278 -0.56 18.42 10.38
CA THR A 278 0.30 19.06 9.37
C THR A 278 -0.35 19.21 8.00
N GLY A 279 -1.45 18.48 7.74
CA GLY A 279 -1.99 18.34 6.39
C GLY A 279 -1.19 17.36 5.53
N TYR A 280 -1.40 17.41 4.22
CA TYR A 280 -0.61 16.63 3.26
C TYR A 280 0.81 17.19 3.16
N ARG A 281 1.81 16.31 3.26
CA ARG A 281 3.23 16.66 3.15
C ARG A 281 3.92 15.74 2.15
N GLU A 282 4.84 16.29 1.36
CA GLU A 282 5.69 15.52 0.44
C GLU A 282 7.01 15.08 1.08
N ASP A 283 7.45 15.83 2.10
CA ASP A 283 8.67 15.65 2.89
C ASP A 283 8.42 14.83 4.17
N VAL A 284 7.66 13.76 4.06
CA VAL A 284 7.26 12.90 5.20
C VAL A 284 8.46 12.36 5.96
N GLU A 285 9.57 12.09 5.27
CA GLU A 285 10.82 11.62 5.90
C GLU A 285 11.39 12.63 6.90
N LYS A 286 11.28 13.93 6.64
CA LYS A 286 11.74 14.98 7.56
C LYS A 286 10.90 14.97 8.83
N LEU A 287 9.57 14.95 8.69
CA LEU A 287 8.69 14.94 9.83
C LEU A 287 8.80 13.64 10.64
N MET A 288 9.02 12.50 9.97
CA MET A 288 9.30 11.25 10.68
C MET A 288 10.58 11.34 11.51
N ALA A 289 11.62 12.05 11.05
CA ALA A 289 12.86 12.21 11.78
C ALA A 289 12.70 12.95 13.13
N LEU A 290 11.62 13.71 13.31
CA LEU A 290 11.27 14.41 14.57
C LEU A 290 10.64 13.48 15.63
N MET A 291 10.20 12.29 15.25
CA MET A 291 9.43 11.40 16.11
C MET A 291 10.33 10.55 17.00
N ASP A 292 9.91 10.32 18.24
CA ASP A 292 10.47 9.31 19.13
C ASP A 292 9.90 7.94 18.82
N ILE A 293 8.59 7.86 18.62
CA ILE A 293 7.89 6.63 18.24
C ILE A 293 6.86 6.88 17.13
N PHE A 294 6.59 5.85 16.35
CA PHE A 294 5.54 5.83 15.36
C PHE A 294 4.36 4.97 15.85
N VAL A 295 3.11 5.44 15.71
CA VAL A 295 1.95 4.69 16.14
C VAL A 295 0.95 4.51 15.00
N LEU A 296 0.58 3.26 14.69
CA LEU A 296 -0.38 2.91 13.65
C LEU A 296 -1.61 2.21 14.24
N THR A 297 -2.71 2.92 14.35
CA THR A 297 -3.99 2.42 14.88
C THR A 297 -4.98 2.00 13.80
N SER A 298 -4.50 1.76 12.58
CA SER A 298 -5.34 1.34 11.45
C SER A 298 -6.11 0.06 11.77
N LEU A 299 -7.36 0.00 11.29
CA LEU A 299 -8.21 -1.19 11.42
C LEU A 299 -8.13 -2.14 10.23
N ARG A 300 -7.49 -1.70 9.14
CA ARG A 300 -7.27 -2.50 7.90
C ARG A 300 -6.03 -1.99 7.18
N GLU A 301 -5.15 -2.90 6.80
CA GLU A 301 -3.97 -2.64 5.97
C GLU A 301 -3.72 -3.81 5.02
N GLY A 302 -3.01 -3.58 3.93
CA GLY A 302 -2.41 -4.68 3.16
C GLY A 302 -1.00 -4.95 3.67
N LEU A 303 -0.06 -4.12 3.23
CA LEU A 303 1.26 -3.98 3.82
C LEU A 303 1.45 -2.48 4.14
N PRO A 304 1.47 -2.08 5.42
CA PRO A 304 1.53 -0.67 5.81
C PRO A 304 2.91 -0.07 5.54
N ARG A 305 3.07 0.56 4.39
CA ARG A 305 4.33 1.15 3.91
C ARG A 305 4.96 2.12 4.92
N VAL A 306 4.11 2.87 5.65
CA VAL A 306 4.55 3.84 6.66
C VAL A 306 5.32 3.20 7.82
N LEU A 307 5.06 1.93 8.15
CA LEU A 307 5.84 1.19 9.15
C LEU A 307 7.24 0.85 8.65
N VAL A 308 7.36 0.50 7.35
CA VAL A 308 8.67 0.27 6.72
C VAL A 308 9.45 1.57 6.65
N GLN A 309 8.79 2.69 6.36
CA GLN A 309 9.39 4.03 6.34
C GLN A 309 9.87 4.45 7.74
N ALA A 310 9.05 4.28 8.77
CA ALA A 310 9.43 4.56 10.16
C ALA A 310 10.62 3.71 10.59
N ALA A 311 10.61 2.41 10.29
CA ALA A 311 11.73 1.52 10.55
C ALA A 311 13.01 1.94 9.81
N ALA A 312 12.91 2.41 8.55
CA ALA A 312 14.05 2.91 7.79
C ALA A 312 14.68 4.18 8.42
N VAL A 313 13.86 5.07 8.99
CA VAL A 313 14.36 6.21 9.80
C VAL A 313 15.03 5.74 11.10
N GLY A 314 14.69 4.54 11.58
CA GLY A 314 15.12 3.98 12.86
C GLY A 314 14.21 4.39 14.02
N ILE A 315 12.92 4.55 13.76
CA ILE A 315 11.90 4.86 14.76
C ILE A 315 11.15 3.58 15.07
N PRO A 316 11.06 3.15 16.34
CA PRO A 316 10.27 2.00 16.71
C PRO A 316 8.78 2.30 16.56
N ALA A 317 7.99 1.27 16.24
CA ALA A 317 6.58 1.46 16.04
C ALA A 317 5.72 0.64 17.01
N ILE A 318 4.55 1.22 17.36
CA ILE A 318 3.46 0.49 18.01
C ILE A 318 2.33 0.41 16.98
N ALA A 319 1.80 -0.78 16.73
CA ALA A 319 0.72 -0.92 15.78
C ALA A 319 -0.34 -1.93 16.22
N PHE A 320 -1.58 -1.72 15.79
CA PHE A 320 -2.60 -2.75 15.92
C PHE A 320 -2.21 -3.98 15.10
N ASN A 321 -2.31 -5.16 15.72
CA ASN A 321 -1.99 -6.44 15.09
C ASN A 321 -3.08 -6.85 14.09
N ILE A 322 -3.00 -6.32 12.90
CA ILE A 322 -3.92 -6.57 11.79
C ILE A 322 -3.14 -6.91 10.52
N ASP A 323 -3.75 -7.67 9.63
CA ASP A 323 -3.26 -7.94 8.26
C ASP A 323 -1.73 -8.09 8.19
N GLY A 324 -1.06 -7.39 7.26
CA GLY A 324 0.39 -7.44 7.03
C GLY A 324 1.27 -6.69 8.03
N VAL A 325 0.73 -6.15 9.14
CA VAL A 325 1.52 -5.43 10.15
C VAL A 325 2.57 -6.33 10.79
N SER A 326 2.21 -7.58 11.14
CA SER A 326 3.11 -8.56 11.75
C SER A 326 4.24 -9.05 10.81
N GLU A 327 4.15 -8.75 9.52
CA GLU A 327 5.25 -8.99 8.59
C GLU A 327 6.38 -7.96 8.73
N ILE A 328 6.08 -6.78 9.28
CA ILE A 328 7.03 -5.67 9.46
C ILE A 328 7.45 -5.55 10.93
N ILE A 329 6.49 -5.57 11.86
CA ILE A 329 6.76 -5.50 13.29
C ILE A 329 6.79 -6.91 13.87
N LYS A 330 7.91 -7.26 14.48
CA LYS A 330 8.04 -8.43 15.35
C LYS A 330 7.89 -7.96 16.79
N ASP A 331 6.83 -8.42 17.45
CA ASP A 331 6.48 -7.95 18.79
C ASP A 331 7.64 -8.08 19.77
N ASN A 332 7.87 -7.03 20.54
CA ASN A 332 8.96 -6.91 21.53
C ASN A 332 10.39 -7.11 20.95
N TYR A 333 10.54 -7.00 19.60
CA TYR A 333 11.85 -7.08 18.94
C TYR A 333 12.24 -5.78 18.25
N ASN A 334 11.37 -5.26 17.35
CA ASN A 334 11.57 -4.01 16.64
C ASN A 334 10.39 -3.04 16.79
N GLY A 335 9.49 -3.33 17.74
CA GLY A 335 8.29 -2.57 18.02
C GLY A 335 7.31 -3.36 18.86
N PHE A 336 6.09 -2.86 18.98
CA PHE A 336 5.03 -3.54 19.73
C PHE A 336 3.79 -3.76 18.87
N LEU A 337 3.20 -4.95 19.01
CA LEU A 337 1.89 -5.29 18.47
C LEU A 337 0.83 -5.16 19.58
N VAL A 338 -0.27 -4.52 19.27
CA VAL A 338 -1.39 -4.27 20.19
C VAL A 338 -2.66 -4.88 19.61
N ILE A 339 -3.48 -5.48 20.47
CA ILE A 339 -4.79 -5.99 20.08
C ILE A 339 -5.61 -4.83 19.46
N PRO A 340 -6.22 -5.01 18.28
CA PRO A 340 -7.00 -3.96 17.66
C PRO A 340 -8.08 -3.38 18.60
N ARG A 341 -8.17 -2.05 18.64
CA ARG A 341 -9.10 -1.28 19.49
C ARG A 341 -8.81 -1.33 21.00
N ASN A 342 -7.77 -2.01 21.44
CA ASN A 342 -7.39 -2.03 22.86
C ASN A 342 -6.58 -0.79 23.23
N VAL A 343 -7.29 0.26 23.66
CA VAL A 343 -6.69 1.55 24.05
C VAL A 343 -5.79 1.42 25.27
N GLU A 344 -6.15 0.56 26.22
CA GLU A 344 -5.37 0.35 27.43
C GLU A 344 -4.00 -0.26 27.12
N GLN A 345 -3.97 -1.31 26.32
CA GLN A 345 -2.72 -1.92 25.89
C GLN A 345 -1.87 -0.93 25.07
N LEU A 346 -2.50 -0.12 24.19
CA LEU A 346 -1.83 0.94 23.45
C LEU A 346 -1.18 1.96 24.39
N THR A 347 -1.94 2.46 25.37
CA THR A 347 -1.47 3.38 26.42
C THR A 347 -0.24 2.82 27.13
N ASN A 348 -0.31 1.57 27.60
CA ASN A 348 0.78 0.94 28.35
C ASN A 348 2.05 0.77 27.49
N LYS A 349 1.91 0.46 26.20
CA LYS A 349 3.08 0.36 25.29
C LYS A 349 3.71 1.71 24.99
N ILE A 350 2.93 2.78 24.86
CA ILE A 350 3.45 4.15 24.72
C ILE A 350 4.22 4.54 25.98
N ILE A 351 3.63 4.35 27.18
CA ILE A 351 4.29 4.62 28.46
C ILE A 351 5.61 3.86 28.59
N LYS A 352 5.63 2.59 28.16
CA LYS A 352 6.85 1.77 28.21
C LYS A 352 7.99 2.38 27.39
N TYR A 353 7.71 3.00 26.26
CA TYR A 353 8.73 3.73 25.49
C TYR A 353 9.10 5.07 26.14
N MET A 354 8.13 5.81 26.68
CA MET A 354 8.41 7.07 27.38
C MET A 354 9.37 6.88 28.55
N ASP A 355 9.26 5.73 29.26
CA ASP A 355 10.09 5.39 30.42
C ASP A 355 11.45 4.78 30.03
N ASN A 356 11.66 4.41 28.77
CA ASN A 356 12.86 3.66 28.39
C ASN A 356 13.39 4.11 27.01
N LYS A 357 14.27 5.13 27.05
CA LYS A 357 14.93 5.65 25.85
C LYS A 357 15.85 4.62 25.20
N GLU A 358 16.49 3.74 25.97
CA GLU A 358 17.35 2.68 25.43
C GLU A 358 16.53 1.68 24.60
N LEU A 359 15.31 1.38 25.03
CA LEU A 359 14.41 0.52 24.29
C LEU A 359 13.98 1.14 22.95
N ILE A 360 13.77 2.45 22.91
CA ILE A 360 13.50 3.20 21.67
C ILE A 360 14.67 3.00 20.69
N LEU A 361 15.89 3.25 21.15
CA LEU A 361 17.09 3.10 20.32
C LEU A 361 17.27 1.66 19.83
N LEU A 362 17.14 0.68 20.73
CA LEU A 362 17.30 -0.74 20.43
C LEU A 362 16.28 -1.20 19.37
N HIS A 363 14.99 -0.93 19.61
CA HIS A 363 13.93 -1.34 18.67
C HIS A 363 14.02 -0.58 17.34
N GLY A 364 14.39 0.70 17.37
CA GLY A 364 14.62 1.50 16.18
C GLY A 364 15.76 0.96 15.31
N GLN A 365 16.90 0.59 15.94
CA GLN A 365 18.02 -0.04 15.24
C GLN A 365 17.62 -1.38 14.62
N LYS A 366 16.99 -2.27 15.39
CA LYS A 366 16.50 -3.56 14.90
C LYS A 366 15.47 -3.41 13.77
N GLY A 367 14.62 -2.37 13.85
CA GLY A 367 13.68 -2.03 12.79
C GLY A 367 14.39 -1.67 11.49
N ARG A 368 15.42 -0.82 11.56
CA ARG A 368 16.24 -0.41 10.41
C ARG A 368 16.95 -1.61 9.76
N GLU A 369 17.58 -2.45 10.55
CA GLU A 369 18.24 -3.67 10.08
C GLU A 369 17.23 -4.62 9.41
N PHE A 370 16.05 -4.76 10.00
CA PHE A 370 15.01 -5.67 9.48
C PHE A 370 14.47 -5.25 8.12
N VAL A 371 14.38 -3.95 7.81
CA VAL A 371 13.86 -3.45 6.53
C VAL A 371 14.94 -3.29 5.46
N GLN A 372 16.20 -3.31 5.84
CA GLN A 372 17.32 -3.13 4.91
C GLN A 372 17.32 -4.19 3.81
N GLY A 373 17.34 -3.76 2.55
CA GLY A 373 17.40 -4.62 1.36
C GLY A 373 16.13 -5.39 1.00
N LYS A 374 15.16 -5.53 1.90
CA LYS A 374 13.96 -6.35 1.68
C LYS A 374 12.85 -5.66 0.89
N TRP A 375 12.80 -4.34 0.93
CA TRP A 375 11.76 -3.50 0.31
C TRP A 375 12.32 -2.57 -0.76
N SER A 376 13.39 -2.96 -1.47
CA SER A 376 13.92 -2.16 -2.57
C SER A 376 13.04 -2.31 -3.82
N ILE A 377 12.95 -1.21 -4.59
CA ILE A 377 12.25 -1.20 -5.88
C ILE A 377 12.86 -2.24 -6.81
N ASP A 378 14.19 -2.32 -6.88
CA ASP A 378 14.89 -3.26 -7.76
C ASP A 378 14.55 -4.72 -7.43
N SER A 379 14.48 -5.09 -6.14
CA SER A 379 14.08 -6.44 -5.73
C SER A 379 12.64 -6.75 -6.16
N MET A 380 11.72 -5.79 -5.99
CA MET A 380 10.33 -5.94 -6.42
C MET A 380 10.22 -6.12 -7.92
N VAL A 381 10.89 -5.28 -8.70
CA VAL A 381 10.89 -5.32 -10.17
C VAL A 381 11.50 -6.63 -10.68
N LYS A 382 12.66 -7.03 -10.13
CA LYS A 382 13.33 -8.29 -10.50
C LYS A 382 12.43 -9.50 -10.28
N LYS A 383 11.77 -9.58 -9.13
CA LYS A 383 10.84 -10.70 -8.82
C LYS A 383 9.61 -10.68 -9.72
N THR A 384 9.05 -9.50 -10.01
CA THR A 384 7.90 -9.36 -10.91
C THR A 384 8.28 -9.78 -12.34
N ASN A 385 9.46 -9.35 -12.82
CA ASN A 385 10.00 -9.72 -14.12
C ASN A 385 10.20 -11.24 -14.23
N GLN A 386 10.69 -11.89 -13.17
CA GLN A 386 10.86 -13.35 -13.14
C GLN A 386 9.52 -14.07 -13.31
N ILE A 387 8.47 -13.65 -12.59
CA ILE A 387 7.13 -14.24 -12.73
C ILE A 387 6.60 -14.07 -14.17
N TYR A 388 6.80 -12.91 -14.79
CA TYR A 388 6.39 -12.72 -16.18
C TYR A 388 7.10 -13.69 -17.12
N HIS A 389 8.41 -13.85 -16.94
CA HIS A 389 9.22 -14.76 -17.73
C HIS A 389 8.77 -16.22 -17.57
N ASP A 390 8.62 -16.69 -16.34
CA ASP A 390 8.20 -18.06 -16.04
C ASP A 390 6.82 -18.39 -16.64
N LEU A 391 5.86 -17.44 -16.54
CA LEU A 391 4.54 -17.63 -17.12
C LEU A 391 4.56 -17.64 -18.65
N ILE A 392 5.41 -16.87 -19.27
CA ILE A 392 5.61 -16.87 -20.72
C ILE A 392 6.18 -18.22 -21.18
N GLU A 393 7.23 -18.70 -20.54
CA GLU A 393 7.84 -19.99 -20.85
C GLU A 393 6.87 -21.17 -20.66
N GLU A 394 6.07 -21.12 -19.57
CA GLU A 394 5.04 -22.14 -19.33
C GLU A 394 3.99 -22.18 -20.45
N LYS A 395 3.57 -21.00 -20.94
CA LYS A 395 2.57 -20.93 -22.04
C LYS A 395 3.15 -21.41 -23.37
N ILE A 396 4.39 -21.04 -23.69
CA ILE A 396 5.06 -21.52 -24.91
C ILE A 396 5.18 -23.07 -24.89
N THR A 397 5.67 -23.61 -23.77
CA THR A 397 5.84 -25.06 -23.62
C THR A 397 4.51 -25.82 -23.74
N LYS A 398 3.39 -25.22 -23.31
CA LYS A 398 2.05 -25.81 -23.45
C LYS A 398 1.48 -25.72 -24.86
N GLU A 399 1.86 -24.72 -25.65
CA GLU A 399 1.45 -24.59 -27.05
C GLU A 399 2.26 -25.51 -27.99
N MET A 400 3.47 -25.91 -27.57
CA MET A 400 4.33 -26.82 -28.35
C MET A 400 4.00 -28.32 -28.14
N LYS A 401 3.22 -28.63 -27.10
CA LYS A 401 2.69 -29.99 -26.82
C LYS A 401 1.26 -30.16 -27.35
#